data_0138cce50b9be0a7e931e6c188ab90c0
#
_entry.id   0138cce50b9be0a7e931e6c188ab90c0
#
_cell.length_a   1.000
_cell.length_b   1.000
_cell.length_c   1.000
_cell.angle_alpha   90.00
_cell.angle_beta   90.00
_cell.angle_gamma   90.00
#
_symmetry.space_group_name_H-M   'P 1'
#
loop_
_entity.id
_entity.type
_entity.pdbx_description
1 polymer ?
#
loop_
_entity_poly.entity_id
_entity_poly.type
_entity_poly.pdbx_seq_one_letter_code
_entity_poly.pdbx_strand_id
1 'polypeptide(L)'
;PDPVPSDAAQRSTLPVLGAMAAVLCATVAITAVVTQGQALLPAIMQGNHYTNSMLTVVSLVWLSSAVALVMVWLRKPHSVLDLWLMVMMCAWLIDIALSAMLNQGRFDLGFYAGRIYGLLAASFVLLVLLAESGMLYRKLVQLTATLHRLTTQDALSGIANRRAFDQTLDQEWRRAQRNHLPLSLLMIDIDHFKAYNDHYGHLEGDACLRAVALTLQTSVARATDLVARYGGEEFAVLLPNTSADAACKVAERLRRAVADLSLAHARATTAQHVTVSLGLACLRPQWPAQSQPEPLQGPVRLIKLADQALYQAKSAGRNRWSRATVEPAPA
;
A
#
# COMPACT_ATOMS: atom_id res chain seq x y z
N PRO A 1 8.66 12.13 -9.59
CA PRO A 1 8.35 10.81 -10.13
C PRO A 1 7.50 11.04 -11.37
N ASP A 2 8.17 10.85 -12.52
CA ASP A 2 7.54 10.98 -13.82
C ASP A 2 6.41 9.94 -13.94
N PRO A 3 5.27 10.30 -14.56
CA PRO A 3 4.21 9.35 -14.79
C PRO A 3 4.73 8.26 -15.76
N VAL A 4 4.61 7.00 -15.34
CA VAL A 4 4.88 5.85 -16.21
C VAL A 4 4.05 6.04 -17.49
N PRO A 5 4.66 6.03 -18.68
CA PRO A 5 3.92 6.31 -19.91
C PRO A 5 2.82 5.28 -20.09
N SER A 6 1.60 5.76 -20.27
CA SER A 6 0.37 4.96 -20.49
C SER A 6 0.48 4.00 -21.68
N ASP A 7 1.41 4.22 -22.59
CA ASP A 7 1.69 3.41 -23.77
C ASP A 7 2.23 2.00 -23.49
N ALA A 8 2.91 1.77 -22.36
CA ALA A 8 3.46 0.44 -22.05
C ALA A 8 2.37 -0.54 -21.58
N ALA A 9 1.37 -0.06 -20.82
CA ALA A 9 0.23 -0.87 -20.39
C ALA A 9 -0.70 -1.21 -21.57
N GLN A 10 -0.85 -0.30 -22.52
CA GLN A 10 -1.72 -0.48 -23.68
C GLN A 10 -1.10 -1.44 -24.71
N ARG A 11 0.23 -1.48 -24.83
CA ARG A 11 0.94 -2.42 -25.72
C ARG A 11 0.91 -3.88 -25.25
N SER A 12 0.70 -4.14 -23.96
CA SER A 12 0.61 -5.50 -23.41
C SER A 12 -0.79 -6.11 -23.53
N THR A 13 -1.85 -5.32 -23.67
CA THR A 13 -3.23 -5.80 -23.71
C THR A 13 -3.67 -6.24 -25.12
N LEU A 14 -3.15 -5.61 -26.16
CA LEU A 14 -3.51 -5.93 -27.55
C LEU A 14 -3.23 -7.39 -27.96
N PRO A 15 -2.03 -7.96 -27.72
CA PRO A 15 -1.76 -9.35 -28.04
C PRO A 15 -2.59 -10.34 -27.23
N VAL A 16 -2.92 -10.00 -25.96
CA VAL A 16 -3.78 -10.83 -25.11
C VAL A 16 -5.21 -10.85 -25.65
N LEU A 17 -5.76 -9.69 -25.99
CA LEU A 17 -7.10 -9.58 -26.59
C LEU A 17 -7.16 -10.27 -27.95
N GLY A 18 -6.12 -10.17 -28.77
CA GLY A 18 -6.00 -10.88 -30.04
C GLY A 18 -6.01 -12.40 -29.86
N ALA A 19 -5.25 -12.91 -28.89
CA ALA A 19 -5.24 -14.33 -28.57
C ALA A 19 -6.62 -14.82 -28.04
N MET A 20 -7.28 -14.07 -27.17
CA MET A 20 -8.62 -14.38 -26.69
C MET A 20 -9.66 -14.41 -27.82
N ALA A 21 -9.61 -13.43 -28.71
CA ALA A 21 -10.50 -13.38 -29.89
C ALA A 21 -10.26 -14.58 -30.83
N ALA A 22 -9.00 -14.95 -31.08
CA ALA A 22 -8.66 -16.11 -31.88
C ALA A 22 -9.18 -17.42 -31.28
N VAL A 23 -9.03 -17.62 -29.97
CA VAL A 23 -9.55 -18.79 -29.25
C VAL A 23 -11.09 -18.82 -29.32
N LEU A 24 -11.75 -17.68 -29.13
CA LEU A 24 -13.20 -17.57 -29.19
C LEU A 24 -13.70 -17.91 -30.62
N CYS A 25 -13.10 -17.36 -31.67
CA CYS A 25 -13.42 -17.65 -33.04
C CYS A 25 -13.23 -19.13 -33.38
N ALA A 26 -12.11 -19.75 -32.96
CA ALA A 26 -11.85 -21.15 -33.13
C ALA A 26 -12.89 -22.03 -32.44
N THR A 27 -13.27 -21.69 -31.22
CA THR A 27 -14.30 -22.39 -30.43
C THR A 27 -15.67 -22.31 -31.12
N VAL A 28 -16.08 -21.14 -31.61
CA VAL A 28 -17.33 -20.94 -32.35
C VAL A 28 -17.30 -21.74 -33.67
N ALA A 29 -16.20 -21.69 -34.41
CA ALA A 29 -16.05 -22.44 -35.68
C ALA A 29 -16.15 -23.95 -35.45
N ILE A 30 -15.44 -24.50 -34.44
CA ILE A 30 -15.51 -25.92 -34.09
C ILE A 30 -16.91 -26.31 -33.68
N THR A 31 -17.58 -25.49 -32.83
CA THR A 31 -18.95 -25.74 -32.42
C THR A 31 -19.94 -25.75 -33.59
N ALA A 32 -19.79 -24.82 -34.53
CA ALA A 32 -20.60 -24.77 -35.75
C ALA A 32 -20.40 -26.03 -36.63
N VAL A 33 -19.15 -26.47 -36.80
CA VAL A 33 -18.86 -27.72 -37.57
C VAL A 33 -19.44 -28.95 -36.87
N VAL A 34 -19.34 -29.04 -35.53
CA VAL A 34 -19.89 -30.19 -34.78
C VAL A 34 -21.38 -30.18 -34.72
N THR A 35 -22.07 -29.04 -34.74
CA THR A 35 -23.55 -28.95 -34.64
C THR A 35 -24.24 -28.93 -35.97
N GLN A 36 -23.73 -28.18 -36.95
CA GLN A 36 -24.34 -28.02 -38.27
C GLN A 36 -23.74 -28.95 -39.33
N GLY A 37 -22.45 -29.33 -39.14
CA GLY A 37 -21.72 -30.21 -40.05
C GLY A 37 -21.75 -31.70 -39.68
N GLN A 38 -22.66 -32.15 -38.83
CA GLN A 38 -22.74 -33.55 -38.36
C GLN A 38 -22.76 -34.59 -39.48
N ALA A 39 -23.43 -34.27 -40.61
CA ALA A 39 -23.51 -35.15 -41.76
C ALA A 39 -22.15 -35.35 -42.49
N LEU A 40 -21.20 -34.43 -42.28
CA LEU A 40 -19.85 -34.48 -42.90
C LEU A 40 -18.82 -35.15 -41.97
N LEU A 41 -19.18 -35.41 -40.73
CA LEU A 41 -18.28 -36.02 -39.75
C LEU A 41 -18.46 -37.54 -39.73
N PRO A 42 -17.35 -38.31 -39.60
CA PRO A 42 -17.43 -39.76 -39.48
C PRO A 42 -18.16 -40.13 -38.19
N ALA A 43 -18.99 -41.18 -38.22
CA ALA A 43 -19.69 -41.68 -37.05
C ALA A 43 -18.66 -42.12 -35.99
N ILE A 44 -18.71 -41.52 -34.82
CA ILE A 44 -17.78 -41.83 -33.70
C ILE A 44 -18.28 -43.00 -32.83
N MET A 45 -19.54 -43.35 -32.93
CA MET A 45 -20.15 -44.45 -32.18
C MET A 45 -21.09 -45.28 -33.10
N GLN A 46 -21.06 -46.60 -32.89
CA GLN A 46 -22.05 -47.54 -33.44
C GLN A 46 -22.67 -48.32 -32.29
N GLY A 47 -23.93 -47.97 -31.95
CA GLY A 47 -24.56 -48.47 -30.73
C GLY A 47 -23.82 -47.98 -29.48
N ASN A 48 -23.32 -48.90 -28.68
CA ASN A 48 -22.59 -48.58 -27.40
C ASN A 48 -21.07 -48.71 -27.51
N HIS A 49 -20.53 -49.00 -28.74
CA HIS A 49 -19.09 -49.16 -28.99
C HIS A 49 -18.52 -48.03 -29.79
N TYR A 50 -17.25 -47.72 -29.50
CA TYR A 50 -16.47 -46.73 -30.24
C TYR A 50 -16.08 -47.26 -31.66
N THR A 51 -16.10 -46.41 -32.66
CA THR A 51 -15.63 -46.72 -34.00
C THR A 51 -14.11 -46.59 -34.09
N ASN A 52 -13.49 -47.24 -35.10
CA ASN A 52 -12.07 -47.08 -35.37
C ASN A 52 -11.69 -45.62 -35.72
N SER A 53 -12.58 -44.88 -36.33
CA SER A 53 -12.42 -43.45 -36.63
C SER A 53 -12.27 -42.62 -35.34
N MET A 54 -13.07 -42.93 -34.32
CA MET A 54 -12.95 -42.29 -33.01
C MET A 54 -11.59 -42.58 -32.36
N LEU A 55 -11.14 -43.84 -32.34
CA LEU A 55 -9.86 -44.23 -31.77
C LEU A 55 -8.69 -43.53 -32.49
N THR A 56 -8.74 -43.38 -33.81
CA THR A 56 -7.72 -42.67 -34.60
C THR A 56 -7.65 -41.20 -34.18
N VAL A 57 -8.81 -40.51 -34.13
CA VAL A 57 -8.85 -39.09 -33.73
C VAL A 57 -8.35 -38.86 -32.32
N VAL A 58 -8.81 -39.66 -31.36
CA VAL A 58 -8.38 -39.58 -29.95
C VAL A 58 -6.88 -39.85 -29.83
N SER A 59 -6.34 -40.83 -30.54
CA SER A 59 -4.90 -41.13 -30.52
C SER A 59 -4.06 -39.98 -31.05
N LEU A 60 -4.51 -39.31 -32.14
CA LEU A 60 -3.84 -38.12 -32.67
C LEU A 60 -3.86 -36.93 -31.68
N VAL A 61 -5.00 -36.69 -31.03
CA VAL A 61 -5.11 -35.64 -30.02
C VAL A 61 -4.22 -35.96 -28.81
N TRP A 62 -4.23 -37.20 -28.36
CA TRP A 62 -3.36 -37.64 -27.25
C TRP A 62 -1.87 -37.47 -27.59
N LEU A 63 -1.45 -37.92 -28.79
CA LEU A 63 -0.07 -37.77 -29.23
C LEU A 63 0.36 -36.31 -29.37
N SER A 64 -0.50 -35.46 -29.95
CA SER A 64 -0.22 -34.02 -30.08
C SER A 64 -0.08 -33.34 -28.71
N SER A 65 -0.90 -33.72 -27.71
CA SER A 65 -0.82 -33.24 -26.35
C SER A 65 0.45 -33.73 -25.63
N ALA A 66 0.87 -34.98 -25.88
CA ALA A 66 2.11 -35.51 -25.35
C ALA A 66 3.35 -34.78 -25.93
N VAL A 67 3.34 -34.51 -27.24
CA VAL A 67 4.40 -33.71 -27.91
C VAL A 67 4.46 -32.29 -27.32
N ALA A 68 3.30 -31.63 -27.12
CA ALA A 68 3.25 -30.32 -26.48
C ALA A 68 3.80 -30.33 -25.05
N LEU A 69 3.49 -31.36 -24.24
CA LEU A 69 4.06 -31.54 -22.92
C LEU A 69 5.59 -31.65 -22.97
N VAL A 70 6.12 -32.46 -23.88
CA VAL A 70 7.59 -32.60 -24.07
C VAL A 70 8.22 -31.27 -24.49
N MET A 71 7.58 -30.49 -25.34
CA MET A 71 8.09 -29.17 -25.76
C MET A 71 8.13 -28.19 -24.55
N VAL A 72 7.10 -28.16 -23.70
CA VAL A 72 7.10 -27.34 -22.50
C VAL A 72 8.20 -27.82 -21.53
N TRP A 73 8.37 -29.13 -21.37
CA TRP A 73 9.41 -29.70 -20.51
C TRP A 73 10.84 -29.40 -20.98
N LEU A 74 11.08 -29.36 -22.28
CA LEU A 74 12.40 -29.03 -22.87
C LEU A 74 12.72 -27.54 -22.77
N ARG A 75 11.74 -26.67 -22.62
CA ARG A 75 11.89 -25.21 -22.57
C ARG A 75 12.38 -24.78 -21.18
N LYS A 76 13.67 -24.46 -21.07
CA LYS A 76 14.28 -23.97 -19.81
C LYS A 76 14.61 -22.48 -19.92
N PRO A 77 14.55 -21.69 -18.79
CA PRO A 77 14.12 -22.05 -17.43
C PRO A 77 12.60 -22.19 -17.32
N HIS A 78 12.11 -23.08 -16.42
CA HIS A 78 10.69 -23.23 -16.16
C HIS A 78 10.18 -22.10 -15.26
N SER A 79 9.12 -21.44 -15.69
CA SER A 79 8.32 -20.59 -14.80
C SER A 79 7.40 -21.46 -13.92
N VAL A 80 6.89 -20.89 -12.83
CA VAL A 80 5.87 -21.55 -11.99
C VAL A 80 4.65 -21.92 -12.85
N LEU A 81 4.28 -21.05 -13.78
CA LEU A 81 3.19 -21.29 -14.73
C LEU A 81 3.45 -22.51 -15.64
N ASP A 82 4.69 -22.67 -16.12
CA ASP A 82 5.07 -23.83 -16.97
C ASP A 82 4.94 -25.15 -16.19
N LEU A 83 5.32 -25.16 -14.92
CA LEU A 83 5.17 -26.34 -14.04
C LEU A 83 3.70 -26.72 -13.88
N TRP A 84 2.82 -25.74 -13.62
CA TRP A 84 1.38 -25.99 -13.51
C TRP A 84 0.75 -26.43 -14.82
N LEU A 85 1.18 -25.85 -15.94
CA LEU A 85 0.75 -26.28 -17.26
C LEU A 85 1.13 -27.72 -17.52
N MET A 86 2.36 -28.16 -17.18
CA MET A 86 2.79 -29.55 -17.31
C MET A 86 1.95 -30.50 -16.45
N VAL A 87 1.64 -30.14 -15.21
CA VAL A 87 0.78 -30.94 -14.32
C VAL A 87 -0.62 -31.10 -14.93
N MET A 88 -1.22 -30.01 -15.44
CA MET A 88 -2.51 -30.03 -16.13
C MET A 88 -2.48 -30.93 -17.36
N MET A 89 -1.44 -30.83 -18.18
CA MET A 89 -1.30 -31.63 -19.41
C MET A 89 -1.11 -33.11 -19.07
N CYS A 90 -0.34 -33.45 -18.03
CA CYS A 90 -0.23 -34.83 -17.54
C CYS A 90 -1.58 -35.39 -17.09
N ALA A 91 -2.34 -34.62 -16.31
CA ALA A 91 -3.66 -35.01 -15.84
C ALA A 91 -4.61 -35.25 -17.02
N TRP A 92 -4.59 -34.39 -18.04
CA TRP A 92 -5.42 -34.51 -19.22
C TRP A 92 -5.05 -35.70 -20.11
N LEU A 93 -3.74 -35.98 -20.28
CA LEU A 93 -3.29 -37.17 -21.00
C LEU A 93 -3.77 -38.47 -20.33
N ILE A 94 -3.76 -38.54 -18.99
CA ILE A 94 -4.26 -39.70 -18.24
C ILE A 94 -5.78 -39.80 -18.39
N ASP A 95 -6.50 -38.69 -18.29
CA ASP A 95 -7.97 -38.66 -18.46
C ASP A 95 -8.38 -39.19 -19.85
N ILE A 96 -7.76 -38.71 -20.93
CA ILE A 96 -8.03 -39.18 -22.29
C ILE A 96 -7.69 -40.67 -22.43
N ALA A 97 -6.57 -41.10 -21.87
CA ALA A 97 -6.18 -42.51 -21.94
C ALA A 97 -7.20 -43.42 -21.24
N LEU A 98 -7.65 -43.06 -20.04
CA LEU A 98 -8.63 -43.84 -19.27
C LEU A 98 -10.03 -43.82 -19.90
N SER A 99 -10.48 -42.62 -20.33
CA SER A 99 -11.87 -42.43 -20.77
C SER A 99 -12.14 -42.87 -22.21
N ALA A 100 -11.12 -42.87 -23.10
CA ALA A 100 -11.32 -43.06 -24.51
C ALA A 100 -10.41 -44.12 -25.14
N MET A 101 -9.17 -44.32 -24.69
CA MET A 101 -8.24 -45.27 -25.32
C MET A 101 -8.30 -46.68 -24.71
N LEU A 102 -8.43 -46.75 -23.36
CA LEU A 102 -8.43 -48.01 -22.59
C LEU A 102 -9.84 -48.54 -22.38
N ASN A 103 -10.87 -47.80 -22.79
CA ASN A 103 -12.28 -48.14 -22.60
C ASN A 103 -12.89 -48.65 -23.91
N GLN A 104 -13.74 -49.70 -23.84
CA GLN A 104 -14.32 -50.31 -25.05
C GLN A 104 -15.70 -49.72 -25.43
N GLY A 105 -16.34 -48.98 -24.51
CA GLY A 105 -17.65 -48.41 -24.77
C GLY A 105 -18.09 -47.35 -23.78
N ARG A 106 -19.26 -46.78 -24.03
CA ARG A 106 -19.89 -45.80 -23.16
C ARG A 106 -20.53 -46.54 -21.96
N PHE A 107 -20.37 -45.96 -20.74
CA PHE A 107 -20.89 -46.51 -19.48
C PHE A 107 -20.05 -47.65 -18.85
N ASP A 108 -18.86 -47.93 -19.34
CA ASP A 108 -17.92 -48.81 -18.68
C ASP A 108 -17.27 -48.11 -17.47
N LEU A 109 -16.72 -48.91 -16.53
CA LEU A 109 -16.06 -48.40 -15.33
C LEU A 109 -14.96 -47.40 -15.64
N GLY A 110 -14.19 -47.64 -16.71
CA GLY A 110 -13.13 -46.74 -17.16
C GLY A 110 -13.62 -45.35 -17.58
N PHE A 111 -14.82 -45.27 -18.18
CA PHE A 111 -15.43 -44.00 -18.58
C PHE A 111 -15.73 -43.11 -17.36
N TYR A 112 -16.28 -43.70 -16.28
CA TYR A 112 -16.59 -42.97 -15.05
C TYR A 112 -15.31 -42.63 -14.28
N ALA A 113 -14.37 -43.57 -14.21
CA ALA A 113 -13.09 -43.37 -13.54
C ALA A 113 -12.30 -42.22 -14.15
N GLY A 114 -12.23 -42.10 -15.49
CA GLY A 114 -11.59 -40.97 -16.18
C GLY A 114 -12.21 -39.64 -15.80
N ARG A 115 -13.55 -39.55 -15.81
CA ARG A 115 -14.25 -38.31 -15.43
C ARG A 115 -14.04 -37.86 -14.00
N ILE A 116 -14.07 -38.83 -13.05
CA ILE A 116 -13.78 -38.54 -11.64
C ILE A 116 -12.33 -38.06 -11.50
N TYR A 117 -11.40 -38.72 -12.18
CA TYR A 117 -9.99 -38.33 -12.16
C TYR A 117 -9.79 -36.92 -12.73
N GLY A 118 -10.40 -36.59 -13.88
CA GLY A 118 -10.32 -35.27 -14.49
C GLY A 118 -10.87 -34.17 -13.57
N LEU A 119 -12.00 -34.42 -12.89
CA LEU A 119 -12.57 -33.49 -11.91
C LEU A 119 -11.65 -33.29 -10.70
N LEU A 120 -11.07 -34.37 -10.16
CA LEU A 120 -10.15 -34.28 -9.04
C LEU A 120 -8.87 -33.54 -9.42
N ALA A 121 -8.31 -33.82 -10.58
CA ALA A 121 -7.11 -33.13 -11.10
C ALA A 121 -7.37 -31.65 -11.30
N ALA A 122 -8.48 -31.25 -11.92
CA ALA A 122 -8.85 -29.85 -12.12
C ALA A 122 -9.09 -29.12 -10.79
N SER A 123 -9.78 -29.78 -9.85
CA SER A 123 -10.02 -29.21 -8.51
C SER A 123 -8.72 -29.03 -7.73
N PHE A 124 -7.80 -29.98 -7.79
CA PHE A 124 -6.50 -29.86 -7.14
C PHE A 124 -5.68 -28.70 -7.69
N VAL A 125 -5.61 -28.55 -9.03
CA VAL A 125 -4.91 -27.43 -9.66
C VAL A 125 -5.53 -26.10 -9.26
N LEU A 126 -6.87 -25.98 -9.24
CA LEU A 126 -7.56 -24.79 -8.81
C LEU A 126 -7.21 -24.42 -7.36
N LEU A 127 -7.23 -25.42 -6.44
CA LEU A 127 -6.87 -25.19 -5.04
C LEU A 127 -5.44 -24.67 -4.89
N VAL A 128 -4.50 -25.23 -5.63
CA VAL A 128 -3.10 -24.82 -5.58
C VAL A 128 -2.93 -23.41 -6.13
N LEU A 129 -3.56 -23.08 -7.26
CA LEU A 129 -3.53 -21.72 -7.82
C LEU A 129 -4.13 -20.68 -6.86
N LEU A 130 -5.23 -21.04 -6.18
CA LEU A 130 -5.82 -20.17 -5.15
C LEU A 130 -4.89 -19.98 -3.95
N ALA A 131 -4.23 -21.05 -3.50
CA ALA A 131 -3.27 -20.97 -2.40
C ALA A 131 -2.05 -20.11 -2.78
N GLU A 132 -1.50 -20.29 -3.97
CA GLU A 132 -0.37 -19.50 -4.48
C GLU A 132 -0.72 -18.04 -4.65
N SER A 133 -1.89 -17.74 -5.25
CA SER A 133 -2.41 -16.37 -5.38
C SER A 133 -2.57 -15.71 -4.01
N GLY A 134 -3.08 -16.45 -3.03
CA GLY A 134 -3.21 -15.95 -1.66
C GLY A 134 -1.89 -15.67 -0.96
N MET A 135 -0.86 -16.48 -1.22
CA MET A 135 0.50 -16.23 -0.70
C MET A 135 1.14 -15.00 -1.36
N LEU A 136 1.03 -14.88 -2.68
CA LEU A 136 1.56 -13.74 -3.43
C LEU A 136 0.89 -12.43 -3.01
N TYR A 137 -0.44 -12.44 -2.85
CA TYR A 137 -1.19 -11.29 -2.37
C TYR A 137 -0.73 -10.84 -0.98
N ARG A 138 -0.57 -11.77 -0.03
CA ARG A 138 -0.04 -11.47 1.32
C ARG A 138 1.35 -10.85 1.27
N LYS A 139 2.24 -11.39 0.43
CA LYS A 139 3.60 -10.84 0.24
C LYS A 139 3.56 -9.42 -0.33
N LEU A 140 2.69 -9.17 -1.29
CA LEU A 140 2.51 -7.84 -1.87
C LEU A 140 2.04 -6.83 -0.81
N VAL A 141 1.03 -7.18 -0.01
CA VAL A 141 0.52 -6.33 1.08
C VAL A 141 1.62 -6.03 2.11
N GLN A 142 2.42 -7.02 2.49
CA GLN A 142 3.54 -6.83 3.43
C GLN A 142 4.62 -5.90 2.87
N LEU A 143 5.00 -6.07 1.59
CA LEU A 143 5.96 -5.20 0.93
C LEU A 143 5.46 -3.76 0.85
N THR A 144 4.19 -3.58 0.48
CA THR A 144 3.56 -2.25 0.41
C THR A 144 3.53 -1.57 1.78
N ALA A 145 3.17 -2.31 2.85
CA ALA A 145 3.17 -1.79 4.20
C ALA A 145 4.60 -1.40 4.66
N THR A 146 5.61 -2.20 4.32
CA THR A 146 7.02 -1.90 4.63
C THR A 146 7.50 -0.65 3.90
N LEU A 147 7.22 -0.54 2.60
CA LEU A 147 7.54 0.65 1.81
C LEU A 147 6.84 1.89 2.35
N HIS A 148 5.55 1.78 2.71
CA HIS A 148 4.81 2.87 3.30
C HIS A 148 5.44 3.34 4.62
N ARG A 149 5.82 2.40 5.50
CA ARG A 149 6.51 2.71 6.75
C ARG A 149 7.85 3.41 6.53
N LEU A 150 8.68 2.93 5.59
CA LEU A 150 9.95 3.56 5.25
C LEU A 150 9.80 4.98 4.69
N THR A 151 8.65 5.29 4.07
CA THR A 151 8.38 6.61 3.48
C THR A 151 7.67 7.58 4.43
N THR A 152 7.17 7.13 5.59
CA THR A 152 6.39 7.95 6.53
C THR A 152 7.03 8.14 7.90
N GLN A 153 8.11 7.43 8.22
CA GLN A 153 8.87 7.61 9.45
C GLN A 153 10.20 8.32 9.20
N ASP A 154 10.64 9.08 10.18
CA ASP A 154 11.99 9.66 10.21
C ASP A 154 12.99 8.60 10.67
N ALA A 155 14.07 8.40 9.89
CA ALA A 155 15.02 7.32 10.11
C ALA A 155 15.83 7.49 11.40
N LEU A 156 16.04 8.74 11.89
CA LEU A 156 16.79 9.01 13.10
C LEU A 156 15.92 8.87 14.35
N SER A 157 14.77 9.51 14.36
CA SER A 157 13.93 9.64 15.55
C SER A 157 12.86 8.55 15.68
N GLY A 158 12.54 7.83 14.59
CA GLY A 158 11.51 6.77 14.56
C GLY A 158 10.06 7.26 14.61
N ILE A 159 9.81 8.56 14.83
CA ILE A 159 8.49 9.17 14.76
C ILE A 159 8.08 9.49 13.32
N ALA A 160 6.88 10.02 13.09
CA ALA A 160 6.47 10.43 11.76
C ALA A 160 7.43 11.48 11.16
N ASN A 161 7.66 11.40 9.85
CA ASN A 161 8.43 12.39 9.11
C ASN A 161 7.52 13.52 8.57
N ARG A 162 8.11 14.54 7.94
CA ARG A 162 7.41 15.66 7.34
C ARG A 162 6.33 15.22 6.34
N ARG A 163 6.62 14.21 5.51
CA ARG A 163 5.65 13.70 4.53
C ARG A 163 4.40 13.14 5.21
N ALA A 164 4.59 12.35 6.27
CA ALA A 164 3.47 11.82 7.06
C ALA A 164 2.68 12.94 7.76
N PHE A 165 3.38 13.95 8.26
CA PHE A 165 2.74 15.15 8.83
C PHE A 165 1.87 15.87 7.80
N ASP A 166 2.41 16.19 6.62
CA ASP A 166 1.68 16.90 5.57
C ASP A 166 0.41 16.12 5.15
N GLN A 167 0.53 14.80 4.96
CA GLN A 167 -0.60 13.94 4.62
C GLN A 167 -1.68 13.91 5.71
N THR A 168 -1.27 13.79 6.97
CA THR A 168 -2.21 13.74 8.10
C THR A 168 -2.86 15.10 8.33
N LEU A 169 -2.10 16.18 8.18
CA LEU A 169 -2.63 17.54 8.27
C LEU A 169 -3.74 17.79 7.25
N ASP A 170 -3.53 17.39 5.99
CA ASP A 170 -4.54 17.52 4.94
C ASP A 170 -5.81 16.68 5.23
N GLN A 171 -5.65 15.49 5.77
CA GLN A 171 -6.77 14.62 6.14
C GLN A 171 -7.57 15.20 7.32
N GLU A 172 -6.88 15.61 8.38
CA GLU A 172 -7.52 16.17 9.57
C GLU A 172 -8.09 17.57 9.34
N TRP A 173 -7.50 18.36 8.43
CA TRP A 173 -8.08 19.60 7.98
C TRP A 173 -9.45 19.40 7.33
N ARG A 174 -9.54 18.48 6.35
CA ARG A 174 -10.81 18.12 5.70
C ARG A 174 -11.83 17.54 6.68
N ARG A 175 -11.37 16.77 7.63
CA ARG A 175 -12.22 16.20 8.69
C ARG A 175 -12.76 17.29 9.63
N ALA A 176 -11.88 18.19 10.08
CA ALA A 176 -12.25 19.33 10.93
C ALA A 176 -13.22 20.26 10.23
N GLN A 177 -13.03 20.51 8.93
CA GLN A 177 -13.90 21.32 8.10
C GLN A 177 -15.31 20.72 7.99
N ARG A 178 -15.43 19.40 7.71
CA ARG A 178 -16.74 18.72 7.62
C ARG A 178 -17.50 18.71 8.94
N ASN A 179 -16.79 18.55 10.05
CA ASN A 179 -17.38 18.37 11.37
C ASN A 179 -17.39 19.66 12.22
N HIS A 180 -16.94 20.79 11.68
CA HIS A 180 -16.80 22.07 12.38
C HIS A 180 -15.98 21.97 13.67
N LEU A 181 -14.95 21.11 13.68
CA LEU A 181 -14.10 20.85 14.83
C LEU A 181 -12.85 21.74 14.83
N PRO A 182 -12.31 22.08 16.01
CA PRO A 182 -11.04 22.79 16.10
C PRO A 182 -9.88 21.88 15.73
N LEU A 183 -8.89 22.42 15.04
CA LEU A 183 -7.62 21.79 14.72
C LEU A 183 -6.49 22.64 15.27
N SER A 184 -5.67 22.08 16.15
CA SER A 184 -4.53 22.77 16.74
C SER A 184 -3.22 22.16 16.23
N LEU A 185 -2.21 23.01 16.07
CA LEU A 185 -0.86 22.67 15.65
C LEU A 185 0.15 23.32 16.57
N LEU A 186 1.13 22.56 17.01
CA LEU A 186 2.33 23.05 17.67
C LEU A 186 3.53 22.86 16.77
N MET A 187 4.25 23.93 16.45
CA MET A 187 5.60 23.87 15.91
C MET A 187 6.59 24.02 17.05
N ILE A 188 7.59 23.14 17.10
CA ILE A 188 8.52 22.99 18.22
C ILE A 188 9.93 23.01 17.67
N ASP A 189 10.83 23.69 18.37
CA ASP A 189 12.26 23.76 17.97
C ASP A 189 13.13 23.62 19.23
N ILE A 190 14.22 22.88 19.13
CA ILE A 190 15.19 22.71 20.23
C ILE A 190 16.05 23.96 20.35
N ASP A 191 15.97 24.60 21.48
CA ASP A 191 16.69 25.84 21.73
C ASP A 191 18.22 25.65 21.68
N HIS A 192 18.90 26.50 20.90
CA HIS A 192 20.35 26.48 20.73
C HIS A 192 20.95 25.14 20.25
N PHE A 193 20.21 24.34 19.49
CA PHE A 193 20.66 23.01 19.07
C PHE A 193 21.96 23.03 18.24
N LYS A 194 22.17 24.07 17.43
CA LYS A 194 23.45 24.23 16.71
C LYS A 194 24.63 24.36 17.70
N ALA A 195 24.48 25.17 18.76
CA ALA A 195 25.51 25.31 19.78
C ALA A 195 25.71 24.03 20.60
N TYR A 196 24.68 23.20 20.73
CA TYR A 196 24.76 21.86 21.32
C TYR A 196 25.67 20.96 20.44
N ASN A 197 25.36 20.87 19.13
CA ASN A 197 26.19 20.10 18.19
C ASN A 197 27.61 20.55 18.11
N ASP A 198 27.83 21.87 18.10
CA ASP A 198 29.19 22.47 18.05
C ASP A 198 30.01 22.14 19.32
N HIS A 199 29.37 21.87 20.45
CA HIS A 199 30.01 21.54 21.70
C HIS A 199 30.20 20.06 21.96
N TYR A 200 29.13 19.25 21.71
CA TYR A 200 29.11 17.83 22.04
C TYR A 200 29.33 16.90 20.84
N GLY A 201 29.29 17.45 19.63
CA GLY A 201 29.37 16.69 18.37
C GLY A 201 28.02 16.17 17.88
N HIS A 202 27.99 15.79 16.60
CA HIS A 202 26.78 15.36 15.94
C HIS A 202 26.17 14.05 16.49
N LEU A 203 27.00 13.13 17.01
CA LEU A 203 26.49 11.88 17.59
C LEU A 203 25.65 12.12 18.85
N GLU A 204 26.09 13.03 19.71
CA GLU A 204 25.32 13.45 20.89
C GLU A 204 24.10 14.27 20.49
N GLY A 205 24.19 15.08 19.43
CA GLY A 205 23.04 15.76 18.84
C GLY A 205 21.98 14.80 18.34
N ASP A 206 22.38 13.73 17.68
CA ASP A 206 21.48 12.66 17.24
C ASP A 206 20.82 11.92 18.42
N ALA A 207 21.58 11.68 19.50
CA ALA A 207 21.02 11.11 20.74
C ALA A 207 20.01 12.05 21.40
N CYS A 208 20.31 13.36 21.45
CA CYS A 208 19.40 14.39 21.92
C CYS A 208 18.10 14.42 21.11
N LEU A 209 18.19 14.42 19.78
CA LEU A 209 17.01 14.39 18.89
C LEU A 209 16.12 13.16 19.13
N ARG A 210 16.73 11.97 19.32
CA ARG A 210 15.97 10.75 19.66
C ARG A 210 15.26 10.86 21.02
N ALA A 211 15.97 11.37 22.03
CA ALA A 211 15.41 11.54 23.37
C ALA A 211 14.24 12.53 23.37
N VAL A 212 14.40 13.69 22.72
CA VAL A 212 13.33 14.69 22.57
C VAL A 212 12.14 14.10 21.80
N ALA A 213 12.38 13.44 20.67
CA ALA A 213 11.32 12.82 19.85
C ALA A 213 10.47 11.81 20.68
N LEU A 214 11.16 10.91 21.38
CA LEU A 214 10.50 9.92 22.25
C LEU A 214 9.69 10.59 23.36
N THR A 215 10.24 11.63 24.00
CA THR A 215 9.57 12.38 25.05
C THR A 215 8.33 13.09 24.53
N LEU A 216 8.41 13.74 23.37
CA LEU A 216 7.25 14.36 22.74
C LEU A 216 6.18 13.32 22.42
N GLN A 217 6.56 12.18 21.85
CA GLN A 217 5.63 11.11 21.47
C GLN A 217 4.92 10.49 22.68
N THR A 218 5.64 10.22 23.77
CA THR A 218 5.06 9.64 24.99
C THR A 218 4.25 10.64 25.81
N SER A 219 4.48 11.94 25.61
CA SER A 219 3.76 13.01 26.30
C SER A 219 2.45 13.40 25.63
N VAL A 220 2.16 12.98 24.40
CA VAL A 220 0.82 13.13 23.82
C VAL A 220 -0.10 11.99 24.27
N ALA A 221 -1.35 12.32 24.62
CA ALA A 221 -2.23 11.38 25.33
C ALA A 221 -3.20 10.61 24.44
N ARG A 222 -3.41 11.04 23.19
CA ARG A 222 -4.44 10.47 22.32
C ARG A 222 -3.81 9.79 21.11
N ALA A 223 -4.37 8.66 20.69
CA ALA A 223 -3.97 7.95 19.49
C ALA A 223 -4.19 8.76 18.18
N THR A 224 -5.03 9.80 18.25
CA THR A 224 -5.29 10.72 17.14
C THR A 224 -4.27 11.85 17.03
N ASP A 225 -3.49 12.09 18.08
CA ASP A 225 -2.47 13.12 18.08
C ASP A 225 -1.24 12.61 17.31
N LEU A 226 -0.68 13.44 16.45
CA LEU A 226 0.51 13.09 15.67
C LEU A 226 1.70 13.92 16.13
N VAL A 227 2.81 13.24 16.41
CA VAL A 227 4.12 13.85 16.62
C VAL A 227 5.00 13.51 15.41
N ALA A 228 5.58 14.53 14.78
CA ALA A 228 6.41 14.36 13.60
C ALA A 228 7.70 15.17 13.72
N ARG A 229 8.78 14.68 13.13
CA ARG A 229 9.97 15.48 12.87
C ARG A 229 9.78 16.26 11.56
N TYR A 230 9.70 17.58 11.68
CA TYR A 230 9.39 18.44 10.54
C TYR A 230 10.66 18.74 9.71
N GLY A 231 11.83 18.85 10.35
CA GLY A 231 13.12 18.99 9.69
C GLY A 231 14.22 19.37 10.68
N GLY A 232 15.44 18.89 10.54
CA GLY A 232 16.55 19.22 11.42
C GLY A 232 16.22 18.99 12.91
N GLU A 233 16.19 20.08 13.68
CA GLU A 233 15.80 20.13 15.10
C GLU A 233 14.33 20.52 15.33
N GLU A 234 13.53 20.62 14.27
CA GLU A 234 12.14 21.04 14.32
C GLU A 234 11.18 19.85 14.39
N PHE A 235 10.20 19.96 15.27
CA PHE A 235 9.13 18.98 15.44
C PHE A 235 7.75 19.66 15.27
N ALA A 236 6.76 18.87 14.85
CA ALA A 236 5.38 19.31 14.75
C ALA A 236 4.46 18.36 15.55
N VAL A 237 3.49 18.91 16.27
CA VAL A 237 2.47 18.15 16.97
C VAL A 237 1.10 18.59 16.49
N LEU A 238 0.41 17.69 15.79
CA LEU A 238 -0.95 17.92 15.30
C LEU A 238 -1.95 17.36 16.29
N LEU A 239 -2.91 18.18 16.69
CA LEU A 239 -3.91 17.89 17.74
C LEU A 239 -5.32 18.04 17.15
N PRO A 240 -5.89 16.98 16.54
CA PRO A 240 -7.26 17.00 16.03
C PRO A 240 -8.29 17.18 17.15
N ASN A 241 -9.38 17.87 16.83
CA ASN A 241 -10.49 18.13 17.76
C ASN A 241 -10.02 18.66 19.13
N THR A 242 -9.07 19.60 19.11
CA THR A 242 -8.46 20.16 20.34
C THR A 242 -8.58 21.67 20.28
N SER A 243 -9.24 22.25 21.29
CA SER A 243 -9.39 23.71 21.42
C SER A 243 -8.06 24.38 21.76
N ALA A 244 -7.97 25.68 21.53
CA ALA A 244 -6.78 26.45 21.84
C ALA A 244 -6.33 26.31 23.30
N ASP A 245 -7.28 26.36 24.25
CA ASP A 245 -6.95 26.29 25.69
C ASP A 245 -6.49 24.89 26.11
N ALA A 246 -7.06 23.83 25.48
CA ALA A 246 -6.58 22.47 25.66
C ALA A 246 -5.18 22.28 25.05
N ALA A 247 -4.93 22.87 23.89
CA ALA A 247 -3.63 22.82 23.22
C ALA A 247 -2.55 23.60 24.00
N CYS A 248 -2.89 24.69 24.69
CA CYS A 248 -1.98 25.38 25.61
C CYS A 248 -1.49 24.46 26.76
N LYS A 249 -2.40 23.64 27.30
CA LYS A 249 -2.03 22.66 28.36
C LYS A 249 -1.09 21.57 27.79
N VAL A 250 -1.31 21.16 26.55
CA VAL A 250 -0.41 20.22 25.88
C VAL A 250 0.97 20.87 25.64
N ALA A 251 1.00 22.10 25.13
CA ALA A 251 2.24 22.83 24.89
C ALA A 251 3.09 22.94 26.16
N GLU A 252 2.49 23.33 27.30
CA GLU A 252 3.20 23.43 28.57
C GLU A 252 3.68 22.07 29.08
N ARG A 253 2.86 21.01 28.91
CA ARG A 253 3.27 19.64 29.27
C ARG A 253 4.48 19.18 28.46
N LEU A 254 4.48 19.39 27.14
CA LEU A 254 5.59 19.02 26.26
C LEU A 254 6.86 19.80 26.60
N ARG A 255 6.75 21.12 26.84
CA ARG A 255 7.85 21.95 27.25
C ARG A 255 8.52 21.44 28.53
N ARG A 256 7.70 21.14 29.57
CA ARG A 256 8.20 20.59 30.84
C ARG A 256 8.82 19.23 30.66
N ALA A 257 8.16 18.33 29.95
CA ALA A 257 8.67 16.96 29.72
C ALA A 257 10.06 16.96 29.06
N VAL A 258 10.32 17.87 28.13
CA VAL A 258 11.66 18.01 27.52
C VAL A 258 12.65 18.62 28.53
N ALA A 259 12.27 19.63 29.30
CA ALA A 259 13.13 20.20 30.33
C ALA A 259 13.49 19.17 31.43
N ASP A 260 12.54 18.33 31.82
CA ASP A 260 12.70 17.26 32.82
C ASP A 260 13.66 16.14 32.39
N LEU A 261 13.96 16.01 31.07
CA LEU A 261 15.03 15.13 30.58
C LEU A 261 16.39 15.52 31.16
N SER A 262 16.54 16.79 31.58
CA SER A 262 17.77 17.30 32.19
C SER A 262 19.05 17.03 31.40
N LEU A 263 18.93 16.95 30.04
CA LEU A 263 20.07 16.77 29.16
C LEU A 263 20.98 18.00 29.25
N ALA A 264 22.20 17.83 29.74
CA ALA A 264 23.12 18.94 29.96
C ALA A 264 23.39 19.74 28.66
N HIS A 265 23.36 21.08 28.73
CA HIS A 265 23.65 21.98 27.62
C HIS A 265 24.53 23.12 28.04
N ALA A 266 25.87 22.92 28.01
CA ALA A 266 26.88 23.87 28.52
C ALA A 266 26.92 25.21 27.77
N ARG A 267 26.41 25.27 26.52
CA ARG A 267 26.40 26.48 25.69
C ARG A 267 25.04 27.15 25.58
N ALA A 268 24.00 26.65 26.28
CA ALA A 268 22.70 27.30 26.25
C ALA A 268 22.72 28.57 27.12
N THR A 269 22.06 29.62 26.64
CA THR A 269 21.88 30.88 27.38
C THR A 269 20.56 30.89 28.15
N THR A 270 19.68 29.92 27.92
CA THR A 270 18.33 29.82 28.51
C THR A 270 18.28 29.00 29.79
N ALA A 271 19.01 27.88 29.84
CA ALA A 271 19.08 26.96 30.97
C ALA A 271 20.33 26.08 30.84
N GLN A 272 20.78 25.43 31.92
CA GLN A 272 21.92 24.49 31.86
C GLN A 272 21.54 23.12 31.22
N HIS A 273 20.36 22.99 30.69
CA HIS A 273 19.84 21.79 30.03
C HIS A 273 19.10 22.13 28.75
N VAL A 274 18.86 21.12 27.94
CA VAL A 274 18.11 21.22 26.67
C VAL A 274 16.69 21.69 26.96
N THR A 275 16.25 22.71 26.23
CA THR A 275 14.91 23.25 26.26
C THR A 275 14.30 23.36 24.88
N VAL A 276 13.02 23.58 24.79
CA VAL A 276 12.30 23.77 23.52
C VAL A 276 11.45 25.03 23.57
N SER A 277 11.37 25.69 22.43
CA SER A 277 10.40 26.76 22.16
C SER A 277 9.25 26.19 21.33
N LEU A 278 8.01 26.61 21.62
CA LEU A 278 6.83 26.10 20.92
C LEU A 278 5.96 27.27 20.42
N GLY A 279 5.46 27.10 19.19
CA GLY A 279 4.44 27.98 18.60
C GLY A 279 3.13 27.26 18.42
N LEU A 280 2.06 27.78 19.01
CA LEU A 280 0.72 27.21 18.97
C LEU A 280 -0.18 28.01 18.03
N ALA A 281 -0.83 27.31 17.09
CA ALA A 281 -1.97 27.83 16.34
C ALA A 281 -3.18 26.91 16.49
N CYS A 282 -4.38 27.52 16.53
CA CYS A 282 -5.64 26.78 16.54
C CYS A 282 -6.61 27.47 15.58
N LEU A 283 -7.17 26.69 14.65
CA LEU A 283 -8.19 27.14 13.72
C LEU A 283 -9.41 26.22 13.77
N ARG A 284 -10.56 26.78 13.41
CA ARG A 284 -11.77 26.02 13.05
C ARG A 284 -11.96 26.16 11.55
N PRO A 285 -11.55 25.16 10.75
CA PRO A 285 -11.71 25.23 9.32
C PRO A 285 -13.18 25.35 8.94
N GLN A 286 -13.52 26.36 8.15
CA GLN A 286 -14.86 26.56 7.60
C GLN A 286 -14.82 26.34 6.08
N TRP A 287 -15.95 25.97 5.47
CA TRP A 287 -16.06 26.00 4.03
C TRP A 287 -15.92 27.45 3.55
N PRO A 288 -15.20 27.70 2.46
CA PRO A 288 -15.06 29.06 1.96
C PRO A 288 -16.45 29.62 1.66
N ALA A 289 -16.82 30.69 2.33
CA ALA A 289 -17.92 31.54 1.89
C ALA A 289 -17.55 32.04 0.49
N GLN A 290 -18.48 32.03 -0.46
CA GLN A 290 -18.26 32.28 -1.89
C GLN A 290 -17.69 33.68 -2.24
N SER A 291 -17.30 34.50 -1.28
CA SER A 291 -17.10 35.92 -1.46
C SER A 291 -15.72 36.50 -1.14
N GLN A 292 -14.73 35.75 -0.70
CA GLN A 292 -13.38 36.33 -0.49
C GLN A 292 -12.25 35.39 -0.87
N PRO A 293 -11.43 35.71 -1.87
CA PRO A 293 -10.16 35.05 -2.13
C PRO A 293 -9.12 35.58 -1.12
N GLU A 294 -9.02 34.97 0.07
CA GLU A 294 -7.85 35.20 0.92
C GLU A 294 -6.63 34.42 0.35
N PRO A 295 -5.44 35.06 0.24
CA PRO A 295 -4.28 34.47 -0.43
C PRO A 295 -3.65 33.29 0.32
N LEU A 296 -4.14 32.93 1.51
CA LEU A 296 -3.66 31.82 2.31
C LEU A 296 -4.85 31.12 2.98
N GLN A 297 -5.55 30.28 2.21
CA GLN A 297 -6.59 29.41 2.74
C GLN A 297 -6.04 27.98 2.92
N GLY A 298 -6.58 27.24 3.88
CA GLY A 298 -6.27 25.84 4.07
C GLY A 298 -5.20 25.54 5.13
N PRO A 299 -4.63 24.32 5.11
CA PRO A 299 -3.67 23.84 6.11
C PRO A 299 -2.42 24.70 6.23
N VAL A 300 -1.99 25.33 5.15
CA VAL A 300 -0.79 26.20 5.10
C VAL A 300 -0.93 27.40 6.03
N ARG A 301 -2.15 27.94 6.20
CA ARG A 301 -2.40 29.02 7.16
C ARG A 301 -2.13 28.62 8.58
N LEU A 302 -2.50 27.36 8.97
CA LEU A 302 -2.27 26.85 10.31
C LEU A 302 -0.77 26.72 10.59
N ILE A 303 0.00 26.21 9.64
CA ILE A 303 1.46 26.11 9.74
C ILE A 303 2.07 27.51 9.93
N LYS A 304 1.72 28.46 9.03
CA LYS A 304 2.28 29.82 9.08
C LYS A 304 2.00 30.51 10.43
N LEU A 305 0.80 30.35 10.96
CA LEU A 305 0.44 30.93 12.28
C LEU A 305 1.24 30.27 13.42
N ALA A 306 1.44 28.96 13.37
CA ALA A 306 2.25 28.24 14.36
C ALA A 306 3.73 28.66 14.27
N ASP A 307 4.29 28.81 13.09
CA ASP A 307 5.67 29.32 12.89
C ASP A 307 5.86 30.73 13.40
N GLN A 308 4.89 31.63 13.13
CA GLN A 308 4.94 33.00 13.67
C GLN A 308 4.93 33.01 15.21
N ALA A 309 4.09 32.16 15.82
CA ALA A 309 4.07 32.01 17.27
C ALA A 309 5.37 31.41 17.81
N LEU A 310 5.98 30.43 17.10
CA LEU A 310 7.29 29.87 17.47
C LEU A 310 8.40 30.95 17.43
N TYR A 311 8.38 31.77 16.41
CA TYR A 311 9.31 32.90 16.32
C TYR A 311 9.15 33.88 17.52
N GLN A 312 7.90 34.18 17.91
CA GLN A 312 7.61 34.99 19.09
C GLN A 312 8.15 34.35 20.39
N ALA A 313 7.97 33.02 20.54
CA ALA A 313 8.50 32.30 21.70
C ALA A 313 10.03 32.39 21.76
N LYS A 314 10.72 32.20 20.63
CA LYS A 314 12.18 32.34 20.52
C LYS A 314 12.64 33.75 20.83
N SER A 315 11.98 34.77 20.30
CA SER A 315 12.32 36.20 20.51
C SER A 315 12.07 36.66 21.94
N ALA A 316 11.08 36.12 22.62
CA ALA A 316 10.73 36.45 24.00
C ALA A 316 11.64 35.79 25.05
N GLY A 317 12.72 35.09 24.63
CA GLY A 317 13.72 34.49 25.53
C GLY A 317 13.71 32.97 25.58
N ARG A 318 13.07 32.30 24.62
CA ARG A 318 13.04 30.82 24.50
C ARG A 318 12.43 30.08 25.70
N ASN A 319 12.54 28.74 25.72
CA ASN A 319 12.01 27.86 26.78
C ASN A 319 10.58 28.19 27.18
N ARG A 320 9.74 28.46 26.19
CA ARG A 320 8.33 28.85 26.36
C ARG A 320 7.50 28.49 25.17
N TRP A 321 6.21 28.61 25.32
CA TRP A 321 5.29 28.57 24.18
C TRP A 321 4.66 29.97 23.98
N SER A 322 4.30 30.26 22.73
CA SER A 322 3.48 31.41 22.36
C SER A 322 2.29 30.93 21.52
N ARG A 323 1.18 31.64 21.63
CA ARG A 323 -0.03 31.35 20.86
C ARG A 323 -0.22 32.43 19.77
N ALA A 324 -0.48 31.97 18.56
CA ALA A 324 -0.85 32.87 17.48
C ALA A 324 -2.17 33.58 17.83
N THR A 325 -2.18 34.89 17.73
CA THR A 325 -3.40 35.70 17.75
C THR A 325 -4.05 35.61 16.38
N VAL A 326 -5.18 34.93 16.29
CA VAL A 326 -6.01 34.99 15.09
C VAL A 326 -6.85 36.26 15.26
N GLU A 327 -6.56 37.32 14.47
CA GLU A 327 -7.48 38.43 14.38
C GLU A 327 -8.83 37.88 13.92
N PRO A 328 -9.94 38.19 14.64
CA PRO A 328 -11.25 37.83 14.12
C PRO A 328 -11.42 38.51 12.76
N ALA A 329 -11.92 37.76 11.78
CA ALA A 329 -12.28 38.34 10.50
C ALA A 329 -13.16 39.56 10.76
N PRO A 330 -12.94 40.71 10.08
CA PRO A 330 -13.82 41.85 10.20
C PRO A 330 -15.24 41.42 9.86
N ALA A 331 -16.18 41.79 10.72
CA ALA A 331 -17.60 41.44 10.66
C ALA A 331 -18.27 42.00 9.39
#